data_10518281b393af5214ac4156ef518a71
#
_entry.id   10518281b393af5214ac4156ef518a71
#
_cell.length_a   1.000
_cell.length_b   1.000
_cell.length_c   1.000
_cell.angle_alpha   90.00
_cell.angle_beta   90.00
_cell.angle_gamma   90.00
#
_symmetry.space_group_name_H-M   'P 1'
#
loop_
_entity.id
_entity.type
_entity.pdbx_description
1 polymer ?
#
loop_
_entity_poly.entity_id
_entity_poly.type
_entity_poly.pdbx_seq_one_letter_code
_entity_poly.pdbx_strand_id
1 'polypeptide(L)'
;LNTEQKEFTLTAEDDTQAVVYEGVTYKNERQKVSVSVEKKDSVTGEKLEGVIFGLYAGEDIVSNQGEVLVEKDTLLEKKATDKNGNLTFDSDLPHGKYYVKEEVRKDGYLPNEEVWKVDASYENQNLEKIVLSKEVENQPTETRITKTDATTGKEMEGAKLQVIDKDGNVVEEWTSTKEDHVIYGLPEGTYTLHEELAPYEDGYVSASDVTFEVKEDGSVTKVEMKDEYSKVEISKTDITTGKELEGAKLQIIRKDGTVLEEWITDGKPHSVAKLPVNEELTLREITAPDGYEIAEDVTFTLKDTMEVQKVEMKDARTPEKTTEKTNAPKTGDNQKVWGFVLLALASAGTVTGMTVYRRKKSKMTENKEETEEK
;
A
#
# COMPACT_ATOMS: atom_id res chain seq x y z
N LEU A 1 34.99 3.95 49.33
CA LEU A 1 35.88 3.76 50.48
C LEU A 1 35.13 3.12 51.61
N ASN A 2 35.71 2.09 52.24
CA ASN A 2 35.15 1.52 53.45
C ASN A 2 35.43 2.49 54.63
N THR A 3 34.37 3.00 55.22
CA THR A 3 34.45 3.91 56.41
C THR A 3 34.19 3.18 57.71
N GLU A 4 34.12 1.85 57.67
CA GLU A 4 33.91 1.02 58.82
C GLU A 4 35.09 1.19 59.79
N GLN A 5 34.80 1.53 61.05
CA GLN A 5 35.79 1.54 62.12
C GLN A 5 35.84 0.16 62.76
N LYS A 6 37.03 -0.41 62.80
CA LYS A 6 37.26 -1.69 63.50
C LYS A 6 38.04 -1.40 64.81
N GLU A 7 37.46 -1.76 65.90
CA GLU A 7 38.10 -1.72 67.16
C GLU A 7 38.83 -3.05 67.41
N PHE A 8 40.02 -2.96 67.93
CA PHE A 8 40.77 -4.12 68.39
C PHE A 8 41.48 -3.82 69.71
N THR A 9 41.63 -4.82 70.54
CA THR A 9 42.27 -4.71 71.78
C THR A 9 43.57 -5.49 71.74
N LEU A 10 44.67 -4.83 72.06
CA LEU A 10 45.96 -5.48 72.25
C LEU A 10 46.09 -5.95 73.72
N THR A 11 46.10 -7.28 73.86
CA THR A 11 46.36 -7.90 75.23
C THR A 11 47.63 -8.70 75.14
N ALA A 12 48.55 -8.47 76.05
CA ALA A 12 49.71 -9.34 76.25
C ALA A 12 49.27 -10.57 77.02
N GLU A 13 49.63 -11.78 76.56
CA GLU A 13 49.34 -13.02 77.18
C GLU A 13 50.19 -13.23 78.42
N ASP A 14 51.43 -12.67 78.43
CA ASP A 14 52.34 -12.63 79.59
C ASP A 14 53.35 -11.49 79.49
N ASP A 15 54.16 -11.25 80.62
CA ASP A 15 55.16 -10.20 80.73
C ASP A 15 56.41 -10.39 79.82
N THR A 16 56.47 -11.49 79.12
CA THR A 16 57.59 -11.85 78.21
C THR A 16 57.32 -11.52 76.72
N GLN A 17 56.10 -11.19 76.36
CA GLN A 17 55.75 -10.91 75.02
C GLN A 17 56.06 -9.46 74.60
N ALA A 18 57.11 -9.29 73.83
CA ALA A 18 57.62 -7.99 73.42
C ALA A 18 56.84 -7.35 72.26
N VAL A 19 56.16 -8.14 71.46
CA VAL A 19 55.40 -7.65 70.26
C VAL A 19 54.10 -8.46 70.12
N VAL A 20 52.99 -7.73 70.03
CA VAL A 20 51.68 -8.32 69.71
C VAL A 20 51.31 -7.89 68.28
N TYR A 21 50.94 -8.86 67.48
CA TYR A 21 50.48 -8.63 66.12
C TYR A 21 49.00 -8.83 66.04
N GLU A 22 48.27 -7.78 65.69
CA GLU A 22 46.83 -7.87 65.39
C GLU A 22 46.59 -7.47 63.91
N GLY A 23 45.96 -8.34 63.18
CA GLY A 23 45.69 -8.12 61.77
C GLY A 23 44.27 -7.62 61.54
N VAL A 24 44.14 -6.45 61.00
CA VAL A 24 42.83 -5.93 60.59
C VAL A 24 42.74 -5.89 59.06
N THR A 25 41.79 -6.59 58.53
CA THR A 25 41.53 -6.60 57.07
C THR A 25 40.38 -5.67 56.73
N TYR A 26 40.63 -4.71 55.86
CA TYR A 26 39.61 -3.86 55.23
C TYR A 26 39.39 -4.29 53.80
N LYS A 27 38.12 -4.43 53.39
CA LYS A 27 37.72 -4.62 52.01
C LYS A 27 37.24 -3.28 51.47
N ASN A 28 37.88 -2.82 50.41
CA ASN A 28 37.43 -1.68 49.62
C ASN A 28 36.85 -2.17 48.30
N GLU A 29 35.67 -1.68 47.95
CA GLU A 29 35.12 -1.83 46.59
C GLU A 29 35.59 -0.64 45.74
N ARG A 30 35.99 -0.92 44.52
CA ARG A 30 36.30 0.13 43.58
C ARG A 30 35.03 0.81 43.09
N GLN A 31 35.13 2.10 42.74
CA GLN A 31 34.08 2.81 42.06
C GLN A 31 33.76 2.13 40.75
N LYS A 32 32.48 1.84 40.48
CA LYS A 32 32.04 1.17 39.24
C LYS A 32 31.68 2.17 38.16
N VAL A 33 31.84 1.76 36.91
CA VAL A 33 31.46 2.52 35.72
C VAL A 33 30.31 1.80 35.03
N SER A 34 29.30 2.55 34.62
CA SER A 34 28.18 2.06 33.82
C SER A 34 28.05 2.90 32.54
N VAL A 35 28.10 2.25 31.40
CA VAL A 35 27.94 2.90 30.10
C VAL A 35 26.68 2.36 29.46
N SER A 36 25.79 3.25 29.05
CA SER A 36 24.49 2.89 28.44
C SER A 36 24.20 3.74 27.20
N VAL A 37 23.41 3.17 26.27
CA VAL A 37 22.93 3.85 25.07
C VAL A 37 21.43 3.72 25.02
N GLU A 38 20.76 4.78 24.61
CA GLU A 38 19.36 4.80 24.20
C GLU A 38 19.30 5.07 22.69
N LYS A 39 18.69 4.17 21.93
CA LYS A 39 18.66 4.21 20.48
C LYS A 39 17.26 4.49 19.96
N LYS A 40 17.11 5.47 19.04
CA LYS A 40 15.82 5.83 18.46
C LYS A 40 15.92 6.26 17.00
N ASP A 41 14.78 6.27 16.35
CA ASP A 41 14.54 6.83 15.03
C ASP A 41 14.56 8.37 15.11
N SER A 42 15.27 9.03 14.18
CA SER A 42 15.42 10.49 14.18
C SER A 42 14.17 11.23 13.65
N VAL A 43 13.25 10.53 12.98
CA VAL A 43 12.03 11.12 12.38
C VAL A 43 10.82 10.85 13.27
N THR A 44 10.61 9.59 13.66
CA THR A 44 9.43 9.16 14.43
C THR A 44 9.64 9.23 15.94
N GLY A 45 10.90 9.18 16.39
CA GLY A 45 11.25 9.06 17.81
C GLY A 45 11.05 7.64 18.37
N GLU A 46 10.68 6.68 17.54
CA GLU A 46 10.49 5.29 17.96
C GLU A 46 11.79 4.66 18.43
N LYS A 47 11.69 3.78 19.42
CA LYS A 47 12.83 3.06 19.99
C LYS A 47 13.27 1.93 19.04
N LEU A 48 14.59 1.84 18.80
CA LEU A 48 15.15 0.87 17.87
C LEU A 48 15.76 -0.31 18.60
N GLU A 49 15.10 -1.48 18.48
CA GLU A 49 15.58 -2.77 18.95
C GLU A 49 16.59 -3.37 17.97
N GLY A 50 17.58 -4.13 18.51
CA GLY A 50 18.47 -4.97 17.75
C GLY A 50 19.69 -4.26 17.15
N VAL A 51 19.86 -2.95 17.39
CA VAL A 51 21.05 -2.21 16.95
C VAL A 51 22.23 -2.61 17.83
N ILE A 52 23.34 -3.05 17.22
CA ILE A 52 24.51 -3.53 17.96
C ILE A 52 25.56 -2.41 18.10
N PHE A 53 25.93 -2.16 19.35
CA PHE A 53 27.03 -1.25 19.69
C PHE A 53 28.24 -2.00 20.21
N GLY A 54 29.43 -1.49 19.88
CA GLY A 54 30.70 -1.91 20.42
C GLY A 54 31.23 -0.90 21.44
N LEU A 55 31.70 -1.40 22.58
CA LEU A 55 32.46 -0.64 23.58
C LEU A 55 33.95 -0.94 23.41
N TYR A 56 34.75 0.08 23.31
CA TYR A 56 36.18 -0.02 23.02
C TYR A 56 37.04 0.71 24.04
N ALA A 57 38.27 0.24 24.27
CA ALA A 57 39.29 0.97 25.04
C ALA A 57 39.70 2.24 24.28
N GLY A 58 39.51 3.41 24.87
CA GLY A 58 39.91 4.70 24.26
C GLY A 58 41.38 5.06 24.51
N GLU A 59 42.03 4.34 25.44
CA GLU A 59 43.47 4.44 25.79
C GLU A 59 43.92 3.06 26.27
N ASP A 60 45.24 2.87 26.44
CA ASP A 60 45.76 1.65 27.04
C ASP A 60 45.31 1.50 28.49
N ILE A 61 44.73 0.35 28.82
CA ILE A 61 44.33 0.03 30.21
C ILE A 61 45.54 -0.65 30.87
N VAL A 62 46.09 0.01 31.82
CA VAL A 62 47.32 -0.43 32.48
C VAL A 62 47.08 -0.92 33.91
N SER A 63 47.87 -1.88 34.34
CA SER A 63 47.92 -2.33 35.76
C SER A 63 48.58 -1.23 36.65
N ASN A 64 48.43 -1.41 37.99
CA ASN A 64 49.11 -0.55 38.95
C ASN A 64 50.65 -0.59 38.87
N GLN A 65 51.20 -1.55 38.13
CA GLN A 65 52.62 -1.72 37.87
C GLN A 65 53.08 -1.11 36.51
N GLY A 66 52.13 -0.55 35.75
CA GLY A 66 52.37 0.05 34.46
C GLY A 66 52.38 -0.95 33.28
N GLU A 67 52.01 -2.22 33.50
CA GLU A 67 51.85 -3.20 32.47
C GLU A 67 50.54 -2.96 31.68
N VAL A 68 50.58 -2.96 30.34
CA VAL A 68 49.41 -2.85 29.49
C VAL A 68 48.61 -4.14 29.55
N LEU A 69 47.41 -4.06 30.09
CA LEU A 69 46.44 -5.18 30.22
C LEU A 69 45.51 -5.27 28.98
N VAL A 70 45.15 -4.11 28.44
CA VAL A 70 44.35 -3.99 27.22
C VAL A 70 44.87 -2.81 26.43
N GLU A 71 45.20 -3.07 25.15
CA GLU A 71 45.63 -2.04 24.24
C GLU A 71 44.48 -1.12 23.82
N LYS A 72 44.80 0.12 23.52
CA LYS A 72 43.87 1.08 22.92
C LYS A 72 43.23 0.48 21.67
N ASP A 73 41.99 0.88 21.39
CA ASP A 73 41.14 0.45 20.26
C ASP A 73 40.73 -1.04 20.30
N THR A 74 40.99 -1.75 21.41
CA THR A 74 40.49 -3.11 21.62
C THR A 74 39.02 -3.08 21.90
N LEU A 75 38.27 -3.93 21.21
CA LEU A 75 36.84 -4.18 21.50
C LEU A 75 36.71 -4.93 22.83
N LEU A 76 35.97 -4.34 23.78
CA LEU A 76 35.72 -4.89 25.11
C LEU A 76 34.42 -5.68 25.15
N GLU A 77 33.38 -5.16 24.54
CA GLU A 77 32.04 -5.78 24.55
C GLU A 77 31.24 -5.35 23.32
N LYS A 78 30.37 -6.26 22.80
CA LYS A 78 29.31 -5.95 21.86
C LYS A 78 27.96 -6.26 22.49
N LYS A 79 27.00 -5.37 22.34
CA LYS A 79 25.67 -5.55 22.89
C LYS A 79 24.62 -4.93 21.98
N ALA A 80 23.46 -5.60 21.86
CA ALA A 80 22.32 -5.12 21.13
C ALA A 80 21.36 -4.33 22.03
N THR A 81 20.67 -3.35 21.45
CA THR A 81 19.56 -2.65 22.09
C THR A 81 18.35 -3.57 22.28
N ASP A 82 17.65 -3.41 23.40
CA ASP A 82 16.42 -4.12 23.72
C ASP A 82 15.20 -3.50 22.99
N LYS A 83 14.01 -4.05 23.24
CA LYS A 83 12.73 -3.57 22.69
C LYS A 83 12.39 -2.11 23.07
N ASN A 84 13.03 -1.55 24.08
CA ASN A 84 12.87 -0.15 24.47
C ASN A 84 14.01 0.72 23.91
N GLY A 85 14.82 0.21 23.01
CA GLY A 85 15.98 0.89 22.44
C GLY A 85 17.16 1.05 23.39
N ASN A 86 17.16 0.38 24.54
CA ASN A 86 18.19 0.55 25.55
C ASN A 86 19.21 -0.58 25.55
N LEU A 87 20.46 -0.23 25.83
CA LEU A 87 21.48 -1.17 26.25
C LEU A 87 22.31 -0.58 27.40
N THR A 88 22.81 -1.45 28.25
CA THR A 88 23.86 -1.11 29.24
C THR A 88 24.94 -2.17 29.13
N PHE A 89 26.19 -1.77 28.97
CA PHE A 89 27.31 -2.71 28.91
C PHE A 89 27.50 -3.38 30.28
N ASP A 90 27.80 -4.67 30.25
CA ASP A 90 27.93 -5.51 31.48
C ASP A 90 29.36 -5.56 31.98
N SER A 91 30.34 -5.18 31.16
CA SER A 91 31.78 -5.21 31.48
C SER A 91 32.10 -4.39 32.73
N ASP A 92 32.88 -4.96 33.61
CA ASP A 92 33.39 -4.28 34.84
C ASP A 92 34.56 -3.38 34.47
N LEU A 93 34.24 -2.13 34.10
CA LEU A 93 35.19 -1.15 33.58
C LEU A 93 36.00 -0.49 34.70
N PRO A 94 37.35 -0.42 34.62
CA PRO A 94 38.16 0.48 35.41
C PRO A 94 37.91 1.94 35.04
N HIS A 95 38.46 2.88 35.86
CA HIS A 95 38.52 4.26 35.43
C HIS A 95 39.42 4.38 34.20
N GLY A 96 39.03 5.23 33.25
CA GLY A 96 39.77 5.43 32.02
C GLY A 96 38.88 5.99 30.92
N LYS A 97 39.46 6.06 29.72
CA LYS A 97 38.77 6.55 28.54
C LYS A 97 38.33 5.38 27.66
N TYR A 98 37.10 5.47 27.19
CA TYR A 98 36.48 4.49 26.32
C TYR A 98 35.85 5.20 25.12
N TYR A 99 35.37 4.44 24.16
CA TYR A 99 34.43 4.96 23.18
C TYR A 99 33.42 3.88 22.77
N VAL A 100 32.25 4.36 22.35
CA VAL A 100 31.15 3.53 21.87
C VAL A 100 30.85 3.94 20.44
N LYS A 101 30.65 2.97 19.56
CA LYS A 101 30.15 3.18 18.21
C LYS A 101 29.17 2.11 17.79
N GLU A 102 28.32 2.43 16.84
CA GLU A 102 27.44 1.47 16.20
C GLU A 102 28.24 0.51 15.33
N GLU A 103 28.01 -0.80 15.49
CA GLU A 103 28.66 -1.86 14.73
C GLU A 103 27.74 -2.49 13.69
N VAL A 104 26.44 -2.62 14.05
CA VAL A 104 25.41 -3.15 13.15
C VAL A 104 24.16 -2.32 13.34
N ARG A 105 23.74 -1.66 12.27
CA ARG A 105 22.50 -0.90 12.23
C ARG A 105 21.29 -1.84 12.04
N LYS A 106 20.11 -1.31 12.24
CA LYS A 106 18.87 -1.95 11.82
C LYS A 106 18.66 -1.72 10.32
N ASP A 107 18.16 -2.72 9.60
CA ASP A 107 17.79 -2.60 8.18
C ASP A 107 16.76 -1.48 8.00
N GLY A 108 16.85 -0.74 6.90
CA GLY A 108 16.03 0.42 6.62
C GLY A 108 16.55 1.73 7.24
N TYR A 109 17.74 1.73 7.83
CA TYR A 109 18.35 2.92 8.41
C TYR A 109 19.71 3.20 7.77
N LEU A 110 20.08 4.47 7.71
CA LEU A 110 21.38 4.90 7.21
C LEU A 110 22.50 4.53 8.21
N PRO A 111 23.75 4.33 7.72
CA PRO A 111 24.89 4.12 8.58
C PRO A 111 25.08 5.30 9.55
N ASN A 112 25.36 5.01 10.81
CA ASN A 112 25.74 6.01 11.79
C ASN A 112 27.21 5.82 12.17
N GLU A 113 28.05 6.74 11.72
CA GLU A 113 29.50 6.70 11.97
C GLU A 113 29.89 7.48 13.24
N GLU A 114 28.92 7.91 14.05
CA GLU A 114 29.19 8.64 15.26
C GLU A 114 29.96 7.80 16.27
N VAL A 115 31.07 8.37 16.78
CA VAL A 115 31.86 7.78 17.86
C VAL A 115 31.62 8.57 19.14
N TRP A 116 30.98 7.96 20.11
CA TRP A 116 30.79 8.57 21.42
C TRP A 116 32.01 8.30 22.29
N LYS A 117 32.78 9.35 22.60
CA LYS A 117 33.93 9.31 23.54
C LYS A 117 33.39 9.33 24.96
N VAL A 118 33.77 8.34 25.76
CA VAL A 118 33.34 8.10 27.12
C VAL A 118 34.53 8.34 28.04
N ASP A 119 34.44 9.38 28.88
CA ASP A 119 35.44 9.67 29.93
C ASP A 119 34.90 9.17 31.27
N ALA A 120 35.40 8.04 31.72
CA ALA A 120 35.09 7.42 33.00
C ALA A 120 36.19 7.65 34.03
N SER A 121 36.82 8.83 33.99
CA SER A 121 37.81 9.21 34.96
C SER A 121 37.21 9.32 36.38
N TYR A 122 38.04 9.09 37.37
CA TYR A 122 37.63 9.23 38.77
C TYR A 122 37.13 10.65 39.08
N GLU A 123 35.92 10.77 39.62
CA GLU A 123 35.34 12.06 39.95
C GLU A 123 35.51 12.42 41.42
N ASN A 124 35.06 11.57 42.35
CA ASN A 124 35.20 11.76 43.79
C ASN A 124 34.83 10.48 44.57
N GLN A 125 35.23 10.43 45.83
CA GLN A 125 35.02 9.26 46.68
C GLN A 125 33.58 9.04 47.17
N ASN A 126 32.66 9.99 46.94
CA ASN A 126 31.27 9.89 47.39
C ASN A 126 30.34 9.24 46.39
N LEU A 127 30.82 8.99 45.18
CA LEU A 127 30.08 8.29 44.12
C LEU A 127 30.46 6.80 44.14
N GLU A 128 29.47 5.93 44.33
CA GLU A 128 29.66 4.49 44.23
C GLU A 128 29.77 4.05 42.77
N LYS A 129 29.08 4.74 41.86
CA LYS A 129 28.99 4.41 40.47
C LYS A 129 29.00 5.66 39.55
N ILE A 130 29.86 5.68 38.58
CA ILE A 130 29.83 6.65 37.49
C ILE A 130 28.82 6.11 36.43
N VAL A 131 27.77 6.87 36.16
CA VAL A 131 26.75 6.49 35.15
C VAL A 131 26.89 7.44 33.98
N LEU A 132 27.19 6.87 32.82
CA LEU A 132 27.34 7.57 31.54
C LEU A 132 26.33 7.02 30.55
N SER A 133 25.51 7.90 30.01
CA SER A 133 24.48 7.52 29.04
C SER A 133 24.45 8.48 27.86
N LYS A 134 24.10 7.96 26.69
CA LYS A 134 23.92 8.76 25.49
C LYS A 134 22.71 8.29 24.70
N GLU A 135 21.95 9.25 24.22
CA GLU A 135 20.94 9.05 23.17
C GLU A 135 21.61 9.12 21.81
N VAL A 136 21.34 8.13 20.97
CA VAL A 136 21.86 8.01 19.60
C VAL A 136 20.69 7.80 18.64
N GLU A 137 20.63 8.62 17.59
CA GLU A 137 19.57 8.56 16.59
C GLU A 137 20.10 7.95 15.29
N ASN A 138 19.24 7.18 14.57
CA ASN A 138 19.50 6.82 13.18
C ASN A 138 18.41 7.40 12.29
N GLN A 139 18.86 7.85 11.11
CA GLN A 139 17.97 8.34 10.06
C GLN A 139 17.42 7.14 9.28
N PRO A 140 16.09 6.98 9.15
CA PRO A 140 15.51 5.96 8.29
C PRO A 140 15.71 6.32 6.81
N THR A 141 15.62 5.33 5.93
CA THR A 141 15.39 5.55 4.50
C THR A 141 14.07 6.27 4.30
N GLU A 142 13.94 7.04 3.23
CA GLU A 142 12.72 7.76 2.89
C GLU A 142 12.29 7.43 1.46
N THR A 143 11.05 6.95 1.31
CA THR A 143 10.42 6.70 0.01
C THR A 143 9.16 7.54 -0.11
N ARG A 144 9.05 8.34 -1.17
CA ARG A 144 7.89 9.17 -1.49
C ARG A 144 7.20 8.63 -2.71
N ILE A 145 5.91 8.36 -2.57
CA ILE A 145 5.08 7.78 -3.63
C ILE A 145 3.96 8.76 -3.97
N THR A 146 3.89 9.14 -5.26
CA THR A 146 2.84 9.98 -5.81
C THR A 146 1.93 9.15 -6.69
N LYS A 147 0.61 9.34 -6.56
CA LYS A 147 -0.41 8.76 -7.42
C LYS A 147 -1.10 9.87 -8.19
N THR A 148 -0.90 9.94 -9.52
CA THR A 148 -1.32 11.08 -10.34
C THR A 148 -2.21 10.67 -11.50
N ASP A 149 -3.09 11.57 -11.90
CA ASP A 149 -3.84 11.52 -13.15
C ASP A 149 -2.90 11.77 -14.32
N ALA A 150 -2.79 10.84 -15.26
CA ALA A 150 -1.88 10.89 -16.39
C ALA A 150 -2.14 12.10 -17.33
N THR A 151 -3.35 12.62 -17.36
CA THR A 151 -3.75 13.74 -18.23
C THR A 151 -3.44 15.08 -17.59
N THR A 152 -3.73 15.23 -16.31
CA THR A 152 -3.61 16.53 -15.60
C THR A 152 -2.34 16.66 -14.79
N GLY A 153 -1.68 15.56 -14.46
CA GLY A 153 -0.51 15.50 -13.56
C GLY A 153 -0.83 15.83 -12.11
N LYS A 154 -2.11 15.89 -11.73
CA LYS A 154 -2.52 16.18 -10.35
C LYS A 154 -2.59 14.89 -9.54
N GLU A 155 -2.26 15.02 -8.26
CA GLU A 155 -2.49 13.95 -7.28
C GLU A 155 -3.95 13.53 -7.31
N MET A 156 -4.18 12.22 -7.14
CA MET A 156 -5.51 11.63 -7.13
C MET A 156 -5.74 10.77 -5.88
N GLU A 157 -6.98 10.82 -5.41
CA GLU A 157 -7.43 10.07 -4.23
C GLU A 157 -8.24 8.83 -4.62
N GLY A 158 -8.29 7.86 -3.72
CA GLY A 158 -9.18 6.69 -3.81
C GLY A 158 -8.56 5.45 -4.46
N ALA A 159 -7.34 5.50 -4.99
CA ALA A 159 -6.63 4.32 -5.46
C ALA A 159 -6.09 3.51 -4.27
N LYS A 160 -6.30 2.19 -4.27
CA LYS A 160 -5.74 1.29 -3.27
C LYS A 160 -4.40 0.76 -3.77
N LEU A 161 -3.34 1.08 -3.04
CA LEU A 161 -1.95 0.84 -3.43
C LEU A 161 -1.25 -0.07 -2.44
N GLN A 162 -0.31 -0.85 -2.94
CA GLN A 162 0.54 -1.75 -2.16
C GLN A 162 2.00 -1.61 -2.59
N VAL A 163 2.91 -1.62 -1.62
CA VAL A 163 4.34 -1.87 -1.86
C VAL A 163 4.62 -3.32 -1.54
N ILE A 164 5.19 -4.01 -2.51
CA ILE A 164 5.47 -5.45 -2.45
C ILE A 164 6.97 -5.66 -2.54
N ASP A 165 7.53 -6.47 -1.62
CA ASP A 165 8.94 -6.83 -1.63
C ASP A 165 9.28 -7.87 -2.72
N LYS A 166 10.57 -8.17 -2.88
CA LYS A 166 11.06 -9.16 -3.85
C LYS A 166 10.55 -10.59 -3.61
N ASP A 167 10.07 -10.89 -2.41
CA ASP A 167 9.57 -12.22 -2.01
C ASP A 167 8.04 -12.32 -2.18
N GLY A 168 7.40 -11.23 -2.62
CA GLY A 168 5.96 -11.14 -2.86
C GLY A 168 5.14 -10.77 -1.62
N ASN A 169 5.78 -10.31 -0.54
CA ASN A 169 5.05 -9.88 0.65
C ASN A 169 4.65 -8.41 0.50
N VAL A 170 3.42 -8.09 0.89
CA VAL A 170 2.97 -6.70 1.02
C VAL A 170 3.60 -6.11 2.27
N VAL A 171 4.44 -5.09 2.10
CA VAL A 171 5.14 -4.39 3.19
C VAL A 171 4.46 -3.10 3.60
N GLU A 172 3.65 -2.51 2.71
CA GLU A 172 2.85 -1.32 2.96
C GLU A 172 1.59 -1.36 2.12
N GLU A 173 0.45 -0.90 2.67
CA GLU A 173 -0.83 -0.79 1.97
C GLU A 173 -1.56 0.48 2.42
N TRP A 174 -2.07 1.28 1.46
CA TRP A 174 -2.83 2.49 1.78
C TRP A 174 -3.80 2.85 0.65
N THR A 175 -4.67 3.82 0.93
CA THR A 175 -5.49 4.47 -0.09
C THR A 175 -4.88 5.83 -0.42
N SER A 176 -4.70 6.14 -1.71
CA SER A 176 -4.13 7.40 -2.16
C SER A 176 -4.97 8.61 -1.74
N THR A 177 -4.30 9.71 -1.47
CA THR A 177 -4.88 11.02 -1.14
C THR A 177 -4.39 12.07 -2.14
N LYS A 178 -4.68 13.33 -1.87
CA LYS A 178 -4.17 14.47 -2.68
C LYS A 178 -2.75 14.89 -2.30
N GLU A 179 -2.07 14.08 -1.51
CA GLU A 179 -0.70 14.31 -1.06
C GLU A 179 0.13 13.04 -1.30
N ASP A 180 1.45 13.20 -1.44
CA ASP A 180 2.37 12.09 -1.55
C ASP A 180 2.34 11.20 -0.29
N HIS A 181 2.43 9.89 -0.47
CA HIS A 181 2.57 8.94 0.63
C HIS A 181 4.05 8.75 0.94
N VAL A 182 4.43 8.92 2.21
CA VAL A 182 5.82 8.81 2.66
C VAL A 182 6.00 7.58 3.52
N ILE A 183 6.91 6.71 3.11
CA ILE A 183 7.28 5.50 3.84
C ILE A 183 8.70 5.69 4.37
N TYR A 184 8.86 5.49 5.68
CA TYR A 184 10.15 5.50 6.34
C TYR A 184 10.60 4.08 6.70
N GLY A 185 11.90 3.83 6.61
CA GLY A 185 12.51 2.61 7.12
C GLY A 185 12.36 1.39 6.21
N LEU A 186 12.07 1.56 4.91
CA LEU A 186 12.17 0.44 3.97
C LEU A 186 13.64 0.01 3.85
N PRO A 187 13.96 -1.28 4.05
CA PRO A 187 15.30 -1.83 3.81
C PRO A 187 15.80 -1.58 2.38
N GLU A 188 17.11 -1.59 2.20
CA GLU A 188 17.71 -1.57 0.86
C GLU A 188 17.21 -2.77 0.04
N GLY A 189 16.71 -2.52 -1.16
CA GLY A 189 16.18 -3.57 -2.01
C GLY A 189 15.31 -3.08 -3.15
N THR A 190 14.82 -4.04 -3.92
CA THR A 190 13.90 -3.82 -5.03
C THR A 190 12.47 -4.10 -4.57
N TYR A 191 11.57 -3.18 -4.90
CA TYR A 191 10.15 -3.23 -4.55
C TYR A 191 9.30 -3.01 -5.79
N THR A 192 8.05 -3.43 -5.70
CA THR A 192 7.01 -3.18 -6.70
C THR A 192 5.90 -2.37 -6.07
N LEU A 193 5.58 -1.22 -6.66
CA LEU A 193 4.35 -0.49 -6.38
C LEU A 193 3.25 -1.09 -7.26
N HIS A 194 2.22 -1.64 -6.64
CA HIS A 194 1.07 -2.29 -7.26
C HIS A 194 -0.21 -1.53 -6.93
N GLU A 195 -1.10 -1.40 -7.90
CA GLU A 195 -2.44 -0.89 -7.69
C GLU A 195 -3.43 -2.04 -7.60
N GLU A 196 -3.95 -2.28 -6.40
CA GLU A 196 -4.96 -3.32 -6.18
C GLU A 196 -6.33 -2.90 -6.70
N LEU A 197 -6.66 -1.61 -6.58
CA LEU A 197 -7.94 -1.06 -6.99
C LEU A 197 -7.80 0.40 -7.45
N ALA A 198 -8.13 0.66 -8.72
CA ALA A 198 -8.24 2.02 -9.24
C ALA A 198 -9.60 2.65 -8.85
N PRO A 199 -9.74 3.98 -8.89
CA PRO A 199 -11.02 4.66 -8.70
C PRO A 199 -11.96 4.47 -9.91
N TYR A 200 -12.51 3.27 -10.06
CA TYR A 200 -13.32 2.85 -11.22
C TYR A 200 -14.60 3.67 -11.39
N GLU A 201 -15.22 4.13 -10.28
CA GLU A 201 -16.42 4.98 -10.33
C GLU A 201 -16.15 6.32 -10.99
N ASP A 202 -14.92 6.83 -10.88
CA ASP A 202 -14.44 8.07 -11.48
C ASP A 202 -13.89 7.86 -12.90
N GLY A 203 -13.98 6.63 -13.44
CA GLY A 203 -13.61 6.28 -14.79
C GLY A 203 -12.11 6.09 -15.01
N TYR A 204 -11.34 5.85 -13.99
CA TYR A 204 -9.93 5.46 -14.11
C TYR A 204 -9.79 3.96 -14.37
N VAL A 205 -8.69 3.57 -15.00
CA VAL A 205 -8.27 2.18 -15.20
C VAL A 205 -6.98 1.94 -14.44
N SER A 206 -6.78 0.70 -13.98
CA SER A 206 -5.61 0.34 -13.18
C SER A 206 -4.31 0.59 -13.94
N ALA A 207 -3.34 1.18 -13.23
CA ALA A 207 -2.00 1.38 -13.75
C ALA A 207 -1.23 0.06 -13.78
N SER A 208 -0.21 0.01 -14.63
CA SER A 208 0.78 -1.08 -14.59
C SER A 208 1.69 -0.92 -13.37
N ASP A 209 2.17 -2.04 -12.85
CA ASP A 209 3.13 -2.07 -11.75
C ASP A 209 4.37 -1.23 -12.04
N VAL A 210 4.88 -0.56 -11.00
CA VAL A 210 6.10 0.24 -11.06
C VAL A 210 7.15 -0.39 -10.15
N THR A 211 8.27 -0.84 -10.73
CA THR A 211 9.41 -1.35 -9.95
C THR A 211 10.34 -0.20 -9.57
N PHE A 212 10.79 -0.17 -8.31
CA PHE A 212 11.73 0.83 -7.80
C PHE A 212 12.76 0.22 -6.85
N GLU A 213 13.86 0.94 -6.62
CA GLU A 213 14.96 0.52 -5.77
C GLU A 213 15.12 1.50 -4.59
N VAL A 214 15.18 0.96 -3.38
CA VAL A 214 15.51 1.71 -2.16
C VAL A 214 16.99 1.53 -1.86
N LYS A 215 17.68 2.64 -1.54
CA LYS A 215 19.11 2.67 -1.16
C LYS A 215 19.28 3.26 0.23
N GLU A 216 20.21 2.71 0.98
CA GLU A 216 20.59 3.21 2.30
C GLU A 216 21.78 4.20 2.21
N ASP A 217 21.73 5.10 1.22
CA ASP A 217 22.76 6.12 0.95
C ASP A 217 22.35 7.56 1.31
N GLY A 218 21.15 7.71 1.90
CA GLY A 218 20.58 9.00 2.27
C GLY A 218 19.80 9.70 1.16
N SER A 219 19.71 9.12 -0.02
CA SER A 219 18.87 9.64 -1.09
C SER A 219 17.38 9.33 -0.80
N VAL A 220 16.50 10.29 -1.13
CA VAL A 220 15.05 10.09 -1.08
C VAL A 220 14.62 9.34 -2.34
N THR A 221 14.06 8.14 -2.18
CA THR A 221 13.46 7.39 -3.29
C THR A 221 12.13 8.04 -3.69
N LYS A 222 11.97 8.38 -4.98
CA LYS A 222 10.72 8.97 -5.52
C LYS A 222 10.12 8.03 -6.54
N VAL A 223 8.84 7.71 -6.36
CA VAL A 223 8.08 6.80 -7.20
C VAL A 223 6.80 7.49 -7.63
N GLU A 224 6.49 7.49 -8.91
CA GLU A 224 5.24 8.02 -9.45
C GLU A 224 4.48 6.91 -10.17
N MET A 225 3.18 6.77 -9.86
CA MET A 225 2.26 5.90 -10.59
C MET A 225 1.13 6.75 -11.18
N LYS A 226 0.80 6.49 -12.46
CA LYS A 226 -0.16 7.30 -13.23
C LYS A 226 -1.32 6.45 -13.69
N ASP A 227 -2.54 6.95 -13.49
CA ASP A 227 -3.75 6.35 -14.04
C ASP A 227 -4.23 7.10 -15.27
N GLU A 228 -4.67 6.32 -16.23
CA GLU A 228 -5.41 6.82 -17.40
C GLU A 228 -6.91 6.64 -17.21
N TYR A 229 -7.70 7.36 -18.01
CA TYR A 229 -9.14 7.15 -18.09
C TYR A 229 -9.51 5.99 -18.99
N SER A 230 -10.65 5.37 -18.68
CA SER A 230 -11.36 4.49 -19.63
C SER A 230 -11.64 5.22 -20.93
N LYS A 231 -11.59 4.49 -22.06
CA LYS A 231 -11.82 5.04 -23.40
C LYS A 231 -12.78 4.12 -24.14
N VAL A 232 -13.83 4.70 -24.74
CA VAL A 232 -14.80 3.95 -25.54
C VAL A 232 -15.17 4.72 -26.80
N GLU A 233 -15.29 4.01 -27.93
CA GLU A 233 -15.88 4.50 -29.16
C GLU A 233 -17.29 3.93 -29.31
N ILE A 234 -18.27 4.80 -29.50
CA ILE A 234 -19.69 4.47 -29.70
C ILE A 234 -20.03 4.68 -31.17
N SER A 235 -20.42 3.61 -31.85
CA SER A 235 -20.89 3.63 -33.23
C SER A 235 -22.42 3.54 -33.25
N LYS A 236 -23.06 4.38 -34.09
CA LYS A 236 -24.48 4.33 -34.40
C LYS A 236 -24.63 4.03 -35.87
N THR A 237 -25.06 2.81 -36.21
CA THR A 237 -24.97 2.31 -37.59
C THR A 237 -26.32 1.84 -38.16
N ASP A 238 -26.51 1.94 -39.49
CA ASP A 238 -27.59 1.28 -40.22
C ASP A 238 -27.37 -0.24 -40.22
N ILE A 239 -28.33 -0.99 -39.72
CA ILE A 239 -28.22 -2.45 -39.56
C ILE A 239 -27.98 -3.20 -40.90
N THR A 240 -28.39 -2.60 -42.00
CA THR A 240 -28.30 -3.23 -43.35
C THR A 240 -26.96 -2.92 -44.01
N THR A 241 -26.51 -1.66 -43.91
CA THR A 241 -25.33 -1.16 -44.65
C THR A 241 -24.09 -1.07 -43.81
N GLY A 242 -24.21 -1.07 -42.45
CA GLY A 242 -23.11 -0.84 -41.53
C GLY A 242 -22.54 0.59 -41.55
N LYS A 243 -23.22 1.54 -42.22
CA LYS A 243 -22.78 2.93 -42.26
C LYS A 243 -23.18 3.65 -41.03
N GLU A 244 -22.29 4.54 -40.57
CA GLU A 244 -22.59 5.46 -39.45
C GLU A 244 -23.79 6.37 -39.82
N LEU A 245 -24.62 6.64 -38.83
CA LEU A 245 -25.82 7.44 -38.93
C LEU A 245 -25.65 8.80 -38.26
N GLU A 246 -26.14 9.86 -38.89
CA GLU A 246 -26.18 11.22 -38.40
C GLU A 246 -27.60 11.55 -37.86
N GLY A 247 -27.67 12.35 -36.78
CA GLY A 247 -28.93 12.94 -36.27
C GLY A 247 -29.61 12.12 -35.18
N ALA A 248 -29.08 10.96 -34.76
CA ALA A 248 -29.59 10.26 -33.60
C ALA A 248 -29.19 11.00 -32.31
N LYS A 249 -30.12 11.16 -31.38
CA LYS A 249 -29.81 11.63 -30.01
C LYS A 249 -29.63 10.45 -29.09
N LEU A 250 -28.41 10.30 -28.56
CA LEU A 250 -28.01 9.19 -27.71
C LEU A 250 -27.66 9.68 -26.28
N GLN A 251 -27.85 8.78 -25.32
CA GLN A 251 -27.41 8.93 -23.94
C GLN A 251 -26.70 7.68 -23.45
N ILE A 252 -25.65 7.89 -22.62
CA ILE A 252 -25.10 6.84 -21.76
C ILE A 252 -25.63 7.10 -20.35
N ILE A 253 -26.28 6.09 -19.75
CA ILE A 253 -26.92 6.24 -18.45
C ILE A 253 -26.51 5.10 -17.52
N ARG A 254 -26.44 5.43 -16.20
CA ARG A 254 -26.33 4.45 -15.14
C ARG A 254 -27.65 3.72 -14.89
N LYS A 255 -27.61 2.63 -14.15
CA LYS A 255 -28.79 1.84 -13.76
C LYS A 255 -29.85 2.63 -12.97
N ASP A 256 -29.42 3.65 -12.24
CA ASP A 256 -30.32 4.56 -11.50
C ASP A 256 -30.95 5.65 -12.36
N GLY A 257 -30.58 5.70 -13.67
CA GLY A 257 -31.06 6.69 -14.62
C GLY A 257 -30.21 7.96 -14.71
N THR A 258 -29.09 8.05 -13.98
CA THR A 258 -28.14 9.16 -14.09
C THR A 258 -27.54 9.22 -15.49
N VAL A 259 -27.67 10.36 -16.17
CA VAL A 259 -27.06 10.58 -17.50
C VAL A 259 -25.60 10.95 -17.33
N LEU A 260 -24.71 10.15 -17.90
CA LEU A 260 -23.25 10.39 -17.89
C LEU A 260 -22.78 11.15 -19.11
N GLU A 261 -23.37 10.87 -20.29
CA GLU A 261 -23.06 11.50 -21.56
C GLU A 261 -24.31 11.64 -22.41
N GLU A 262 -24.45 12.72 -23.16
CA GLU A 262 -25.54 12.96 -24.11
C GLU A 262 -25.00 13.69 -25.34
N TRP A 263 -25.28 13.18 -26.55
CA TRP A 263 -24.85 13.80 -27.82
C TRP A 263 -25.81 13.52 -28.95
N ILE A 264 -25.58 14.21 -30.08
CA ILE A 264 -26.21 13.93 -31.37
C ILE A 264 -25.14 13.37 -32.28
N THR A 265 -25.43 12.25 -32.96
CA THR A 265 -24.49 11.60 -33.87
C THR A 265 -24.25 12.46 -35.14
N ASP A 266 -23.02 12.48 -35.64
CA ASP A 266 -22.54 13.28 -36.76
C ASP A 266 -22.06 12.41 -37.94
N GLY A 267 -22.45 11.13 -37.98
CA GLY A 267 -22.03 10.19 -39.00
C GLY A 267 -20.62 9.62 -38.82
N LYS A 268 -20.09 9.71 -37.58
CA LYS A 268 -18.81 9.12 -37.15
C LYS A 268 -18.97 8.47 -35.79
N PRO A 269 -18.05 7.54 -35.41
CA PRO A 269 -17.98 7.06 -34.03
C PRO A 269 -17.76 8.22 -33.06
N HIS A 270 -18.50 8.23 -31.95
CA HIS A 270 -18.35 9.18 -30.86
C HIS A 270 -17.39 8.63 -29.81
N SER A 271 -16.32 9.37 -29.50
CA SER A 271 -15.34 8.97 -28.50
C SER A 271 -15.70 9.55 -27.15
N VAL A 272 -15.83 8.69 -26.13
CA VAL A 272 -16.07 9.07 -24.73
C VAL A 272 -14.94 8.56 -23.88
N ALA A 273 -14.50 9.36 -22.93
CA ALA A 273 -13.53 8.98 -21.92
C ALA A 273 -14.12 9.17 -20.53
N LYS A 274 -13.50 8.56 -19.54
CA LYS A 274 -13.86 8.75 -18.14
C LYS A 274 -15.27 8.23 -17.78
N LEU A 275 -15.68 7.13 -18.37
CA LEU A 275 -16.87 6.41 -17.94
C LEU A 275 -16.50 5.37 -16.88
N PRO A 276 -17.41 5.08 -15.91
CA PRO A 276 -17.19 4.07 -14.90
C PRO A 276 -16.76 2.71 -15.48
N VAL A 277 -15.80 2.09 -14.81
CA VAL A 277 -15.25 0.77 -15.16
C VAL A 277 -15.92 -0.29 -14.29
N ASN A 278 -16.12 -1.50 -14.85
CA ASN A 278 -16.77 -2.63 -14.16
C ASN A 278 -18.22 -2.36 -13.70
N GLU A 279 -18.83 -1.27 -14.16
CA GLU A 279 -20.25 -0.94 -13.93
C GLU A 279 -21.04 -1.21 -15.20
N GLU A 280 -22.28 -1.74 -15.04
CA GLU A 280 -23.21 -1.92 -16.16
C GLU A 280 -23.83 -0.57 -16.54
N LEU A 281 -23.55 -0.12 -17.75
CA LEU A 281 -24.06 1.11 -18.37
C LEU A 281 -25.08 0.76 -19.46
N THR A 282 -25.94 1.70 -19.77
CA THR A 282 -26.92 1.58 -20.86
C THR A 282 -26.73 2.70 -21.88
N LEU A 283 -26.52 2.34 -23.14
CA LEU A 283 -26.62 3.24 -24.28
C LEU A 283 -28.07 3.27 -24.72
N ARG A 284 -28.71 4.43 -24.69
CA ARG A 284 -30.11 4.66 -25.02
C ARG A 284 -30.25 5.64 -26.15
N GLU A 285 -31.13 5.34 -27.10
CA GLU A 285 -31.53 6.28 -28.11
C GLU A 285 -32.79 7.03 -27.68
N ILE A 286 -32.70 8.37 -27.67
CA ILE A 286 -33.79 9.28 -27.32
C ILE A 286 -34.56 9.68 -28.55
N THR A 287 -33.87 9.87 -29.68
CA THR A 287 -34.46 10.23 -30.96
C THR A 287 -33.68 9.54 -32.06
N ALA A 288 -34.37 8.79 -32.90
CA ALA A 288 -33.77 8.17 -34.07
C ALA A 288 -33.53 9.17 -35.20
N PRO A 289 -32.58 8.89 -36.12
CA PRO A 289 -32.42 9.64 -37.35
C PRO A 289 -33.66 9.57 -38.26
N ASP A 290 -33.84 10.56 -39.14
CA ASP A 290 -34.93 10.59 -40.07
C ASP A 290 -34.96 9.29 -40.94
N GLY A 291 -36.11 8.61 -40.95
CA GLY A 291 -36.34 7.37 -41.72
C GLY A 291 -35.87 6.09 -40.99
N TYR A 292 -35.57 6.18 -39.72
CA TYR A 292 -35.20 5.03 -38.90
C TYR A 292 -36.17 4.85 -37.70
N GLU A 293 -36.24 3.65 -37.15
CA GLU A 293 -36.96 3.34 -35.93
C GLU A 293 -36.00 3.50 -34.74
N ILE A 294 -36.53 3.89 -33.56
CA ILE A 294 -35.74 3.95 -32.32
C ILE A 294 -35.22 2.55 -32.00
N ALA A 295 -33.92 2.43 -31.78
CA ALA A 295 -33.28 1.18 -31.39
C ALA A 295 -33.62 0.80 -29.93
N GLU A 296 -33.51 -0.50 -29.65
CA GLU A 296 -33.53 -1.01 -28.28
C GLU A 296 -32.26 -0.57 -27.53
N ASP A 297 -32.40 -0.40 -26.22
CA ASP A 297 -31.29 -0.09 -25.33
C ASP A 297 -30.18 -1.15 -25.45
N VAL A 298 -28.91 -0.70 -25.48
CA VAL A 298 -27.73 -1.57 -25.49
C VAL A 298 -27.05 -1.46 -24.12
N THR A 299 -27.01 -2.56 -23.37
CA THR A 299 -26.25 -2.62 -22.11
C THR A 299 -24.82 -3.04 -22.39
N PHE A 300 -23.87 -2.38 -21.71
CA PHE A 300 -22.43 -2.68 -21.82
C PHE A 300 -21.72 -2.42 -20.50
N THR A 301 -20.53 -3.02 -20.34
CA THR A 301 -19.67 -2.80 -19.19
C THR A 301 -18.25 -2.57 -19.71
N LEU A 302 -17.63 -1.46 -19.32
CA LEU A 302 -16.23 -1.21 -19.64
C LEU A 302 -15.33 -2.07 -18.76
N LYS A 303 -14.35 -2.70 -19.40
CA LYS A 303 -13.31 -3.48 -18.73
C LYS A 303 -12.20 -2.57 -18.25
N ASP A 304 -11.50 -3.01 -17.22
CA ASP A 304 -10.29 -2.39 -16.72
C ASP A 304 -9.14 -2.61 -17.75
N THR A 305 -8.98 -1.64 -18.65
CA THR A 305 -7.94 -1.64 -19.69
C THR A 305 -7.74 -0.24 -20.26
N MET A 306 -6.50 0.09 -20.60
CA MET A 306 -6.14 1.35 -21.29
C MET A 306 -6.52 1.35 -22.78
N GLU A 307 -6.94 0.20 -23.34
CA GLU A 307 -7.34 0.09 -24.74
C GLU A 307 -8.69 0.75 -24.98
N VAL A 308 -8.87 1.29 -26.20
CA VAL A 308 -10.16 1.85 -26.64
C VAL A 308 -11.14 0.70 -26.86
N GLN A 309 -12.21 0.68 -26.07
CA GLN A 309 -13.29 -0.29 -26.19
C GLN A 309 -14.34 0.19 -27.19
N LYS A 310 -15.16 -0.71 -27.74
CA LYS A 310 -16.12 -0.37 -28.79
C LYS A 310 -17.51 -0.86 -28.41
N VAL A 311 -18.50 0.02 -28.62
CA VAL A 311 -19.92 -0.29 -28.43
C VAL A 311 -20.65 0.17 -29.69
N GLU A 312 -21.54 -0.68 -30.23
CA GLU A 312 -22.30 -0.40 -31.43
C GLU A 312 -23.80 -0.51 -31.16
N MET A 313 -24.55 0.51 -31.58
CA MET A 313 -26.02 0.49 -31.63
C MET A 313 -26.47 0.56 -33.09
N LYS A 314 -27.44 -0.32 -33.44
CA LYS A 314 -27.88 -0.47 -34.84
C LYS A 314 -29.34 -0.07 -34.96
N ASP A 315 -29.64 0.71 -36.04
CA ASP A 315 -30.99 1.09 -36.41
C ASP A 315 -31.49 0.38 -37.61
N ALA A 316 -32.78 0.02 -37.57
CA ALA A 316 -33.54 -0.45 -38.71
C ALA A 316 -34.28 0.74 -39.37
N ARG A 317 -34.33 0.72 -40.69
CA ARG A 317 -35.12 1.70 -41.42
C ARG A 317 -36.60 1.49 -41.16
N THR A 318 -37.35 2.61 -41.02
CA THR A 318 -38.80 2.57 -41.01
C THR A 318 -39.30 1.93 -42.31
N PRO A 319 -40.21 0.93 -42.24
CA PRO A 319 -40.79 0.36 -43.45
C PRO A 319 -41.46 1.45 -44.29
N GLU A 320 -41.12 1.56 -45.57
CA GLU A 320 -41.84 2.43 -46.48
C GLU A 320 -43.31 2.00 -46.49
N LYS A 321 -44.24 2.90 -46.13
CA LYS A 321 -45.67 2.71 -46.37
C LYS A 321 -45.83 2.66 -47.87
N THR A 322 -45.86 1.45 -48.43
CA THR A 322 -46.34 1.23 -49.80
C THR A 322 -47.78 1.69 -49.86
N THR A 323 -48.01 2.93 -50.27
CA THR A 323 -49.32 3.34 -50.75
C THR A 323 -49.54 2.64 -52.07
N GLU A 324 -50.05 1.41 -52.00
CA GLU A 324 -50.67 0.78 -53.16
C GLU A 324 -51.79 1.69 -53.62
N LYS A 325 -51.57 2.43 -54.70
CA LYS A 325 -52.68 2.96 -55.50
C LYS A 325 -53.39 1.76 -56.13
N THR A 326 -54.32 1.17 -55.39
CA THR A 326 -55.25 0.21 -55.92
C THR A 326 -56.17 0.93 -56.92
N ASN A 327 -55.79 0.88 -58.21
CA ASN A 327 -56.73 0.96 -59.26
C ASN A 327 -57.52 -0.36 -59.21
N ALA A 328 -58.51 -0.48 -58.38
CA ALA A 328 -59.39 -1.62 -58.30
C ALA A 328 -60.43 -1.54 -59.47
N PRO A 329 -60.52 -2.52 -60.32
CA PRO A 329 -61.70 -2.69 -61.15
C PRO A 329 -62.84 -3.10 -60.23
N LYS A 330 -63.98 -2.38 -60.32
CA LYS A 330 -65.25 -2.75 -59.66
C LYS A 330 -65.76 -4.07 -60.15
N THR A 331 -65.60 -5.17 -59.44
CA THR A 331 -66.45 -6.34 -59.54
C THR A 331 -66.86 -6.71 -58.09
N GLY A 332 -68.17 -6.67 -57.85
CA GLY A 332 -68.74 -7.01 -56.57
C GLY A 332 -68.57 -8.50 -56.28
N ASP A 333 -68.11 -8.81 -55.15
CA ASP A 333 -68.51 -9.95 -54.35
C ASP A 333 -68.17 -9.74 -52.89
N ASN A 334 -69.19 -9.86 -52.03
CA ASN A 334 -69.10 -9.76 -50.57
C ASN A 334 -68.63 -11.11 -50.02
N GLN A 335 -67.36 -11.32 -49.79
CA GLN A 335 -66.91 -12.41 -48.91
C GLN A 335 -65.93 -11.92 -47.84
N LYS A 336 -66.26 -12.27 -46.63
CA LYS A 336 -65.61 -11.89 -45.39
C LYS A 336 -64.15 -12.32 -45.35
N VAL A 337 -63.23 -11.36 -45.40
CA VAL A 337 -61.78 -11.58 -45.12
C VAL A 337 -61.46 -11.20 -43.70
N TRP A 338 -61.99 -11.91 -42.72
CA TRP A 338 -61.66 -11.77 -41.32
C TRP A 338 -60.82 -12.94 -40.80
N GLY A 339 -60.37 -13.83 -41.67
CA GLY A 339 -59.70 -15.07 -41.29
C GLY A 339 -58.15 -15.00 -41.19
N PHE A 340 -57.49 -14.01 -41.77
CA PHE A 340 -56.02 -14.04 -41.90
C PHE A 340 -55.24 -13.10 -40.98
N VAL A 341 -55.88 -12.21 -40.25
CA VAL A 341 -55.18 -11.30 -39.31
C VAL A 341 -54.94 -11.96 -37.93
N LEU A 342 -55.60 -13.07 -37.62
CA LEU A 342 -55.44 -13.78 -36.35
C LEU A 342 -54.31 -14.86 -36.33
N LEU A 343 -53.66 -15.15 -37.48
CA LEU A 343 -52.59 -16.17 -37.53
C LEU A 343 -51.18 -15.60 -37.36
N ALA A 344 -50.98 -14.28 -37.50
CA ALA A 344 -49.66 -13.63 -37.29
C ALA A 344 -49.39 -13.25 -35.79
N LEU A 345 -50.42 -13.16 -34.97
CA LEU A 345 -50.27 -12.85 -33.53
C LEU A 345 -50.12 -14.10 -32.64
N ALA A 346 -50.33 -15.32 -33.18
CA ALA A 346 -50.17 -16.57 -32.42
C ALA A 346 -48.72 -17.11 -32.42
N SER A 347 -47.83 -16.64 -33.28
CA SER A 347 -46.43 -17.12 -33.35
C SER A 347 -45.47 -16.37 -32.45
N ALA A 348 -45.76 -15.14 -32.04
CA ALA A 348 -44.95 -14.36 -31.11
C ALA A 348 -45.20 -14.71 -29.62
N GLY A 349 -46.40 -15.24 -29.29
CA GLY A 349 -46.73 -15.58 -27.91
C GLY A 349 -46.18 -16.92 -27.38
N THR A 350 -45.80 -17.84 -28.30
CA THR A 350 -45.33 -19.20 -27.92
C THR A 350 -43.84 -19.28 -27.59
N VAL A 351 -43.02 -18.36 -28.07
CA VAL A 351 -41.58 -18.37 -27.78
C VAL A 351 -41.31 -17.75 -26.38
N THR A 352 -42.02 -16.71 -25.99
CA THR A 352 -41.92 -16.11 -24.67
C THR A 352 -42.49 -16.97 -23.52
N GLY A 353 -43.57 -17.73 -23.83
CA GLY A 353 -44.17 -18.65 -22.85
C GLY A 353 -43.28 -19.87 -22.53
N MET A 354 -42.54 -20.38 -23.51
CA MET A 354 -41.63 -21.53 -23.31
C MET A 354 -40.36 -21.17 -22.54
N THR A 355 -39.84 -19.96 -22.65
CA THR A 355 -38.63 -19.51 -21.90
C THR A 355 -38.96 -19.23 -20.44
N VAL A 356 -40.15 -18.70 -20.14
CA VAL A 356 -40.58 -18.49 -18.75
C VAL A 356 -40.92 -19.82 -18.07
N TYR A 357 -41.51 -20.78 -18.79
CA TYR A 357 -41.82 -22.11 -18.25
C TYR A 357 -40.56 -22.92 -17.96
N ARG A 358 -39.54 -22.86 -18.81
CA ARG A 358 -38.22 -23.52 -18.58
C ARG A 358 -37.47 -22.92 -17.40
N ARG A 359 -37.46 -21.60 -17.20
CA ARG A 359 -36.84 -20.95 -16.03
C ARG A 359 -37.55 -21.27 -14.72
N LYS A 360 -38.90 -21.46 -14.74
CA LYS A 360 -39.65 -21.81 -13.53
C LYS A 360 -39.45 -23.27 -13.11
N LYS A 361 -39.18 -24.18 -14.09
CA LYS A 361 -38.92 -25.60 -13.82
C LYS A 361 -37.50 -25.84 -13.31
N SER A 362 -36.49 -25.05 -13.75
CA SER A 362 -35.10 -25.08 -13.25
C SER A 362 -35.03 -24.65 -11.77
N LYS A 363 -35.73 -23.58 -11.39
CA LYS A 363 -35.76 -23.14 -9.98
C LYS A 363 -36.53 -24.07 -9.02
N MET A 364 -37.48 -24.91 -9.54
CA MET A 364 -38.15 -25.90 -8.74
C MET A 364 -37.33 -27.17 -8.48
N THR A 365 -36.35 -27.46 -9.33
CA THR A 365 -35.44 -28.61 -9.15
C THR A 365 -34.32 -28.27 -8.18
N GLU A 366 -33.77 -27.03 -8.22
CA GLU A 366 -32.74 -26.56 -7.28
C GLU A 366 -33.25 -26.50 -5.81
N ASN A 367 -34.52 -26.08 -5.60
CA ASN A 367 -35.11 -26.04 -4.25
C ASN A 367 -35.51 -27.42 -3.69
N LYS A 368 -35.47 -28.50 -4.49
CA LYS A 368 -35.76 -29.84 -4.01
C LYS A 368 -34.51 -30.62 -3.58
N GLU A 369 -33.35 -30.28 -4.12
CA GLU A 369 -32.08 -30.90 -3.71
C GLU A 369 -31.54 -30.30 -2.39
N GLU A 370 -31.84 -29.02 -2.08
CA GLU A 370 -31.45 -28.43 -0.79
C GLU A 370 -32.27 -28.88 0.42
N THR A 371 -33.42 -29.59 0.21
CA THR A 371 -34.30 -30.05 1.31
C THR A 371 -34.10 -31.53 1.67
N GLU A 372 -33.27 -32.28 0.91
CA GLU A 372 -32.97 -33.69 1.22
C GLU A 372 -31.59 -33.89 1.86
N GLU A 373 -30.77 -32.82 2.08
CA GLU A 373 -29.48 -32.85 2.76
C GLU A 373 -29.47 -32.17 4.15
N LYS A 374 -30.60 -32.12 4.86
CA LYS A 374 -30.62 -31.69 6.27
C LYS A 374 -31.27 -32.74 7.16
#